data_1cd5869bc35322d50ce9324887fc8aba
#
_entry.id   1cd5869bc35322d50ce9324887fc8aba
#
_cell.length_a   1.000
_cell.length_b   1.000
_cell.length_c   1.000
_cell.angle_alpha   90.00
_cell.angle_beta   90.00
_cell.angle_gamma   90.00
#
_symmetry.space_group_name_H-M   'P 1'
#
loop_
_entity.id
_entity.type
_entity.pdbx_description
1 polymer ?
#
loop_
_entity_poly.entity_id
_entity_poly.type
_entity_poly.pdbx_seq_one_letter_code
_entity_poly.pdbx_strand_id
1 'polypeptide(L)'
;MRKMIIKDTMEEYLSVSKYINWKDNRILSKAEEFKLKYTDEIALIKVIYEFVRDEIKHSWDVQDKRVTKSAIEVLEQGVGICWAKANLLAALFRACGIPTGICYQRLTLGDVPETGFCIHALNAVYIKSLNRWIRLDARGNKEGVNAQFDLEQEKLAFFVRSDLGEVDYGIVYANPSEKLMQVLEENTDALYMYLNCLPDSIF
;
A
#
# COMPACT_ATOMS: atom_id res chain seq x y z
N MET A 1 9.34 16.49 -5.94
CA MET A 1 8.95 15.05 -5.90
C MET A 1 10.10 14.19 -6.40
N ARG A 2 10.34 13.05 -5.77
CA ARG A 2 11.37 12.10 -6.20
C ARG A 2 10.99 11.52 -7.56
N LYS A 3 11.97 11.30 -8.46
CA LYS A 3 11.70 10.72 -9.78
C LYS A 3 11.27 9.27 -9.61
N MET A 4 10.06 8.93 -10.04
CA MET A 4 9.55 7.57 -10.09
C MET A 4 9.89 6.91 -11.43
N ILE A 5 10.19 5.62 -11.40
CA ILE A 5 10.37 4.78 -12.58
C ILE A 5 9.08 3.99 -12.77
N ILE A 6 8.30 4.36 -13.79
CA ILE A 6 7.08 3.64 -14.19
C ILE A 6 7.54 2.45 -15.03
N LYS A 7 7.40 1.25 -14.49
CA LYS A 7 7.98 0.03 -15.07
C LYS A 7 7.05 -0.64 -16.08
N ASP A 8 5.76 -0.59 -15.81
CA ASP A 8 4.73 -1.35 -16.52
C ASP A 8 3.82 -0.42 -17.34
N THR A 9 2.91 -0.97 -18.13
CA THR A 9 1.96 -0.22 -18.96
C THR A 9 0.76 0.29 -18.13
N MET A 10 0.02 1.26 -18.66
CA MET A 10 -1.18 1.78 -17.99
C MET A 10 -2.26 0.70 -17.83
N GLU A 11 -2.37 -0.23 -18.79
CA GLU A 11 -3.27 -1.38 -18.73
C GLU A 11 -2.89 -2.34 -17.60
N GLU A 12 -1.58 -2.57 -17.39
CA GLU A 12 -1.10 -3.42 -16.30
C GLU A 12 -1.41 -2.81 -14.94
N TYR A 13 -1.34 -1.47 -14.80
CA TYR A 13 -1.75 -0.76 -13.58
C TYR A 13 -3.28 -0.76 -13.33
N LEU A 14 -4.07 -1.28 -14.27
CA LEU A 14 -5.50 -1.53 -14.14
C LEU A 14 -5.83 -3.03 -14.09
N SER A 15 -4.83 -3.90 -14.22
CA SER A 15 -5.04 -5.35 -14.28
C SER A 15 -5.53 -5.91 -12.94
N VAL A 16 -6.24 -7.06 -13.02
CA VAL A 16 -6.60 -7.87 -11.86
C VAL A 16 -5.47 -8.87 -11.58
N SER A 17 -5.22 -9.17 -10.32
CA SER A 17 -4.31 -10.24 -9.93
C SER A 17 -4.86 -11.02 -8.72
N LYS A 18 -4.16 -12.08 -8.30
CA LYS A 18 -4.53 -12.88 -7.12
C LYS A 18 -4.72 -12.00 -5.87
N TYR A 19 -3.86 -11.03 -5.65
CA TYR A 19 -3.86 -10.19 -4.45
C TYR A 19 -4.56 -8.84 -4.65
N ILE A 20 -4.58 -8.31 -5.89
CA ILE A 20 -5.32 -7.11 -6.25
C ILE A 20 -6.58 -7.55 -7.02
N ASN A 21 -7.46 -8.26 -6.33
CA ASN A 21 -8.65 -8.93 -6.89
C ASN A 21 -9.87 -7.99 -6.97
N TRP A 22 -9.67 -6.84 -7.62
CA TRP A 22 -10.65 -5.75 -7.67
C TRP A 22 -11.97 -6.08 -8.37
N LYS A 23 -12.03 -7.18 -9.16
CA LYS A 23 -13.27 -7.66 -9.78
C LYS A 23 -14.20 -8.43 -8.82
N ASP A 24 -13.78 -8.67 -7.57
CA ASP A 24 -14.67 -9.19 -6.55
C ASP A 24 -15.83 -8.23 -6.30
N ASN A 25 -17.06 -8.76 -6.23
CA ASN A 25 -18.28 -7.94 -6.11
C ASN A 25 -18.27 -7.02 -4.88
N ARG A 26 -17.62 -7.41 -3.78
CA ARG A 26 -17.53 -6.62 -2.55
C ARG A 26 -16.59 -5.42 -2.71
N ILE A 27 -15.48 -5.60 -3.44
CA ILE A 27 -14.58 -4.49 -3.82
C ILE A 27 -15.30 -3.54 -4.79
N LEU A 28 -15.99 -4.08 -5.80
CA LEU A 28 -16.76 -3.28 -6.75
C LEU A 28 -17.88 -2.49 -6.05
N SER A 29 -18.63 -3.13 -5.14
CA SER A 29 -19.65 -2.44 -4.35
C SER A 29 -19.07 -1.33 -3.50
N LYS A 30 -17.93 -1.56 -2.85
CA LYS A 30 -17.27 -0.53 -2.04
C LYS A 30 -16.75 0.63 -2.88
N ALA A 31 -16.17 0.34 -4.03
CA ALA A 31 -15.72 1.36 -4.98
C ALA A 31 -16.90 2.20 -5.52
N GLU A 32 -18.05 1.55 -5.81
CA GLU A 32 -19.25 2.24 -6.27
C GLU A 32 -19.85 3.16 -5.19
N GLU A 33 -19.84 2.76 -3.91
CA GLU A 33 -20.23 3.64 -2.80
C GLU A 33 -19.43 4.96 -2.79
N PHE A 34 -18.14 4.92 -3.08
CA PHE A 34 -17.31 6.11 -3.18
C PHE A 34 -17.62 6.93 -4.44
N LYS A 35 -17.76 6.29 -5.60
CA LYS A 35 -18.07 6.95 -6.87
C LYS A 35 -19.42 7.68 -6.85
N LEU A 36 -20.43 7.12 -6.18
CA LEU A 36 -21.74 7.76 -6.01
C LEU A 36 -21.68 9.04 -5.17
N LYS A 37 -20.73 9.14 -4.24
CA LYS A 37 -20.57 10.28 -3.35
C LYS A 37 -19.59 11.34 -3.87
N TYR A 38 -18.59 10.91 -4.63
CA TYR A 38 -17.47 11.75 -5.07
C TYR A 38 -17.28 11.64 -6.57
N THR A 39 -17.71 12.66 -7.32
CA THR A 39 -17.59 12.73 -8.78
C THR A 39 -16.29 13.40 -9.26
N ASP A 40 -15.66 14.19 -8.40
CA ASP A 40 -14.34 14.77 -8.65
C ASP A 40 -13.25 13.73 -8.44
N GLU A 41 -12.32 13.60 -9.40
CA GLU A 41 -11.26 12.58 -9.38
C GLU A 41 -10.36 12.71 -8.15
N ILE A 42 -9.97 13.94 -7.79
CA ILE A 42 -9.03 14.18 -6.68
C ILE A 42 -9.73 13.89 -5.35
N ALA A 43 -10.98 14.32 -5.20
CA ALA A 43 -11.78 14.02 -4.01
C ALA A 43 -12.02 12.51 -3.85
N LEU A 44 -12.29 11.79 -4.96
CA LEU A 44 -12.45 10.34 -4.96
C LEU A 44 -11.16 9.63 -4.53
N ILE A 45 -10.01 10.01 -5.10
CA ILE A 45 -8.71 9.46 -4.72
C ILE A 45 -8.44 9.71 -3.24
N LYS A 46 -8.66 10.93 -2.78
CA LYS A 46 -8.43 11.31 -1.38
C LYS A 46 -9.27 10.46 -0.43
N VAL A 47 -10.58 10.34 -0.65
CA VAL A 47 -11.46 9.61 0.28
C VAL A 47 -11.18 8.12 0.31
N ILE A 48 -10.86 7.50 -0.83
CA ILE A 48 -10.47 6.08 -0.88
C ILE A 48 -9.15 5.85 -0.14
N TYR A 49 -8.17 6.73 -0.33
CA TYR A 49 -6.91 6.69 0.41
C TYR A 49 -7.13 6.81 1.92
N GLU A 50 -7.90 7.83 2.35
CA GLU A 50 -8.19 8.06 3.77
C GLU A 50 -8.95 6.88 4.38
N PHE A 51 -9.89 6.29 3.66
CA PHE A 51 -10.57 5.07 4.10
C PHE A 51 -9.59 3.92 4.38
N VAL A 52 -8.69 3.61 3.46
CA VAL A 52 -7.73 2.51 3.68
C VAL A 52 -6.73 2.86 4.77
N ARG A 53 -6.29 4.13 4.85
CA ARG A 53 -5.36 4.59 5.88
C ARG A 53 -5.97 4.47 7.29
N ASP A 54 -7.20 4.93 7.48
CA ASP A 54 -7.76 5.19 8.80
C ASP A 54 -8.70 4.08 9.30
N GLU A 55 -9.53 3.51 8.40
CA GLU A 55 -10.51 2.49 8.77
C GLU A 55 -9.92 1.07 8.78
N ILE A 56 -8.95 0.78 7.90
CA ILE A 56 -8.25 -0.50 7.91
C ILE A 56 -7.07 -0.41 8.88
N LYS A 57 -7.13 -1.18 9.95
CA LYS A 57 -6.11 -1.12 11.01
C LYS A 57 -4.81 -1.83 10.58
N HIS A 58 -3.67 -1.32 11.02
CA HIS A 58 -2.41 -2.01 10.79
C HIS A 58 -2.25 -3.12 11.84
N SER A 59 -2.05 -4.38 11.40
CA SER A 59 -2.04 -5.56 12.27
C SER A 59 -1.11 -5.41 13.47
N TRP A 60 0.10 -4.90 13.26
CA TRP A 60 1.06 -4.67 14.34
C TRP A 60 0.59 -3.63 15.36
N ASP A 61 -0.05 -2.56 14.92
CA ASP A 61 -0.44 -1.47 15.82
C ASP A 61 -1.60 -1.85 16.76
N VAL A 62 -2.50 -2.73 16.27
CA VAL A 62 -3.63 -3.23 17.07
C VAL A 62 -3.39 -4.63 17.63
N GLN A 63 -2.18 -5.18 17.46
CA GLN A 63 -1.77 -6.49 17.92
C GLN A 63 -2.70 -7.63 17.45
N ASP A 64 -3.14 -7.53 16.18
CA ASP A 64 -4.01 -8.52 15.55
C ASP A 64 -3.18 -9.64 14.89
N LYS A 65 -3.50 -10.88 15.18
CA LYS A 65 -2.79 -12.05 14.69
C LYS A 65 -3.19 -12.49 13.30
N ARG A 66 -4.33 -11.99 12.77
CA ARG A 66 -4.82 -12.38 11.45
C ARG A 66 -3.86 -11.94 10.36
N VAL A 67 -3.54 -12.87 9.45
CA VAL A 67 -2.76 -12.58 8.24
C VAL A 67 -3.73 -12.41 7.08
N THR A 68 -3.81 -11.20 6.55
CA THR A 68 -4.56 -10.87 5.33
C THR A 68 -3.60 -10.68 4.17
N LYS A 69 -3.99 -11.06 2.96
CA LYS A 69 -3.13 -11.10 1.77
C LYS A 69 -3.74 -10.35 0.61
N SER A 70 -4.94 -10.77 0.20
CA SER A 70 -5.67 -10.18 -0.92
C SER A 70 -6.50 -8.96 -0.48
N ALA A 71 -6.82 -8.11 -1.45
CA ALA A 71 -7.63 -6.93 -1.21
C ALA A 71 -8.98 -7.26 -0.54
N ILE A 72 -9.62 -8.34 -0.97
CA ILE A 72 -10.90 -8.73 -0.38
C ILE A 72 -10.76 -9.19 1.07
N GLU A 73 -9.71 -9.96 1.41
CA GLU A 73 -9.47 -10.37 2.80
C GLU A 73 -9.26 -9.15 3.71
N VAL A 74 -8.49 -8.16 3.23
CA VAL A 74 -8.25 -6.91 3.97
C VAL A 74 -9.53 -6.11 4.17
N LEU A 75 -10.37 -6.00 3.12
CA LEU A 75 -11.64 -5.28 3.22
C LEU A 75 -12.60 -5.94 4.21
N GLU A 76 -12.73 -7.26 4.18
CA GLU A 76 -13.62 -8.01 5.06
C GLU A 76 -13.16 -8.04 6.51
N GLN A 77 -11.85 -8.19 6.72
CA GLN A 77 -11.32 -8.32 8.07
C GLN A 77 -10.97 -6.98 8.74
N GLY A 78 -10.92 -5.89 7.97
CA GLY A 78 -10.61 -4.55 8.47
C GLY A 78 -9.18 -4.38 9.00
N VAL A 79 -8.27 -5.28 8.67
CA VAL A 79 -6.91 -5.31 9.20
C VAL A 79 -5.92 -5.85 8.18
N GLY A 80 -4.66 -5.41 8.26
CA GLY A 80 -3.57 -5.92 7.44
C GLY A 80 -2.26 -5.18 7.71
N ILE A 81 -1.14 -5.80 7.35
CA ILE A 81 0.14 -5.08 7.33
C ILE A 81 0.22 -4.20 6.07
N CYS A 82 1.21 -3.33 5.97
CA CYS A 82 1.35 -2.37 4.87
C CYS A 82 1.25 -3.01 3.48
N TRP A 83 1.80 -4.23 3.27
CA TRP A 83 1.73 -4.95 2.00
C TRP A 83 0.29 -5.29 1.59
N ALA A 84 -0.49 -5.81 2.51
CA ALA A 84 -1.88 -6.19 2.28
C ALA A 84 -2.79 -4.94 2.14
N LYS A 85 -2.55 -3.89 2.94
CA LYS A 85 -3.25 -2.61 2.80
C LYS A 85 -2.97 -1.94 1.46
N ALA A 86 -1.74 -2.04 0.94
CA ALA A 86 -1.39 -1.54 -0.39
C ALA A 86 -2.13 -2.30 -1.50
N ASN A 87 -2.35 -3.62 -1.34
CA ASN A 87 -3.18 -4.41 -2.27
C ASN A 87 -4.64 -3.94 -2.27
N LEU A 88 -5.22 -3.65 -1.11
CA LEU A 88 -6.58 -3.12 -1.02
C LEU A 88 -6.70 -1.73 -1.64
N LEU A 89 -5.76 -0.82 -1.36
CA LEU A 89 -5.78 0.52 -1.94
C LEU A 89 -5.70 0.46 -3.47
N ALA A 90 -4.79 -0.37 -4.00
CA ALA A 90 -4.70 -0.58 -5.44
C ALA A 90 -6.00 -1.18 -6.02
N ALA A 91 -6.63 -2.12 -5.33
CA ALA A 91 -7.87 -2.73 -5.79
C ALA A 91 -9.03 -1.74 -5.87
N LEU A 92 -9.22 -0.91 -4.85
CA LEU A 92 -10.27 0.11 -4.83
C LEU A 92 -10.06 1.17 -5.91
N PHE A 93 -8.83 1.64 -6.11
CA PHE A 93 -8.52 2.58 -7.18
C PHE A 93 -8.74 1.97 -8.56
N ARG A 94 -8.27 0.75 -8.81
CA ARG A 94 -8.47 0.06 -10.10
C ARG A 94 -9.94 -0.21 -10.40
N ALA A 95 -10.75 -0.54 -9.39
CA ALA A 95 -12.20 -0.67 -9.52
C ALA A 95 -12.88 0.66 -9.92
N CYS A 96 -12.26 1.79 -9.60
CA CYS A 96 -12.67 3.11 -10.05
C CYS A 96 -12.06 3.53 -11.41
N GLY A 97 -11.28 2.66 -12.06
CA GLY A 97 -10.59 2.97 -13.32
C GLY A 97 -9.34 3.86 -13.16
N ILE A 98 -8.79 3.93 -11.95
CA ILE A 98 -7.62 4.76 -11.62
C ILE A 98 -6.37 3.88 -11.61
N PRO A 99 -5.42 4.07 -12.55
CA PRO A 99 -4.19 3.28 -12.62
C PRO A 99 -3.37 3.42 -11.34
N THR A 100 -3.01 2.27 -10.74
CA THR A 100 -2.34 2.24 -9.44
C THR A 100 -1.32 1.12 -9.37
N GLY A 101 -0.13 1.44 -8.88
CA GLY A 101 0.94 0.49 -8.66
C GLY A 101 1.38 0.41 -7.19
N ILE A 102 2.28 -0.52 -6.93
CA ILE A 102 2.90 -0.74 -5.62
C ILE A 102 4.34 -0.20 -5.66
N CYS A 103 4.73 0.50 -4.62
CA CYS A 103 6.08 0.98 -4.39
C CYS A 103 6.64 0.39 -3.09
N TYR A 104 7.96 0.39 -2.97
CA TYR A 104 8.63 -0.19 -1.81
C TYR A 104 9.74 0.71 -1.26
N GLN A 105 9.90 0.63 0.05
CA GLN A 105 11.03 1.18 0.79
C GLN A 105 11.66 0.05 1.62
N ARG A 106 12.98 0.01 1.71
CA ARG A 106 13.71 -0.80 2.69
C ARG A 106 14.03 0.10 3.87
N LEU A 107 13.52 -0.24 5.03
CA LEU A 107 13.62 0.58 6.23
C LEU A 107 14.25 -0.23 7.37
N THR A 108 14.89 0.42 8.31
CA THR A 108 15.33 -0.22 9.56
C THR A 108 14.12 -0.63 10.40
N LEU A 109 14.21 -1.77 11.10
CA LEU A 109 13.15 -2.22 12.03
C LEU A 109 13.05 -1.32 13.28
N GLY A 110 14.12 -0.62 13.61
CA GLY A 110 14.23 0.34 14.70
C GLY A 110 15.02 1.57 14.27
N ASP A 111 15.65 2.23 15.22
CA ASP A 111 16.37 3.49 14.98
C ASP A 111 17.82 3.31 14.54
N VAL A 112 18.31 2.07 14.51
CA VAL A 112 19.70 1.74 14.15
C VAL A 112 19.77 0.54 13.21
N PRO A 113 20.77 0.46 12.31
CA PRO A 113 20.89 -0.63 11.33
C PRO A 113 21.04 -2.03 11.95
N GLU A 114 21.59 -2.11 13.16
CA GLU A 114 21.81 -3.37 13.89
C GLU A 114 20.50 -4.08 14.24
N THR A 115 19.37 -3.38 14.25
CA THR A 115 18.04 -3.98 14.45
C THR A 115 17.54 -4.75 13.22
N GLY A 116 18.25 -4.66 12.09
CA GLY A 116 17.87 -5.25 10.82
C GLY A 116 16.96 -4.34 9.99
N PHE A 117 16.51 -4.88 8.86
CA PHE A 117 15.69 -4.14 7.91
C PHE A 117 14.41 -4.90 7.57
N CYS A 118 13.42 -4.15 7.11
CA CYS A 118 12.18 -4.70 6.57
C CYS A 118 11.76 -3.95 5.31
N ILE A 119 10.84 -4.52 4.56
CA ILE A 119 10.25 -3.87 3.40
C ILE A 119 8.91 -3.23 3.81
N HIS A 120 8.80 -1.94 3.55
CA HIS A 120 7.56 -1.19 3.61
C HIS A 120 6.95 -1.07 2.22
N ALA A 121 5.62 -1.21 2.12
CA ALA A 121 4.88 -1.03 0.89
C ALA A 121 3.95 0.18 0.97
N LEU A 122 3.88 0.91 -0.14
CA LEU A 122 2.99 2.03 -0.38
C LEU A 122 2.53 2.01 -1.85
N ASN A 123 1.68 2.95 -2.26
CA ASN A 123 1.14 2.97 -3.62
C ASN A 123 1.61 4.20 -4.40
N ALA A 124 1.68 4.06 -5.72
CA ALA A 124 1.65 5.18 -6.64
C ALA A 124 0.33 5.15 -7.40
N VAL A 125 -0.31 6.31 -7.55
CA VAL A 125 -1.58 6.49 -8.26
C VAL A 125 -1.41 7.52 -9.37
N TYR A 126 -1.96 7.22 -10.56
CA TYR A 126 -1.96 8.16 -11.67
C TYR A 126 -3.21 9.02 -11.64
N ILE A 127 -3.03 10.33 -11.52
CA ILE A 127 -4.10 11.32 -11.57
C ILE A 127 -4.23 11.82 -13.00
N LYS A 128 -5.28 11.38 -13.68
CA LYS A 128 -5.51 11.69 -15.10
C LYS A 128 -5.68 13.18 -15.34
N SER A 129 -6.45 13.86 -14.50
CA SER A 129 -6.69 15.31 -14.61
C SER A 129 -5.42 16.16 -14.50
N LEU A 130 -4.40 15.64 -13.80
CA LEU A 130 -3.10 16.30 -13.61
C LEU A 130 -1.99 15.70 -14.50
N ASN A 131 -2.28 14.62 -15.22
CA ASN A 131 -1.32 13.89 -16.05
C ASN A 131 -0.03 13.53 -15.29
N ARG A 132 -0.16 13.08 -14.05
CA ARG A 132 1.00 12.75 -13.20
C ARG A 132 0.72 11.64 -12.20
N TRP A 133 1.79 10.97 -11.80
CA TRP A 133 1.80 10.03 -10.69
C TRP A 133 2.10 10.76 -9.38
N ILE A 134 1.42 10.34 -8.31
CA ILE A 134 1.77 10.70 -6.92
C ILE A 134 1.88 9.44 -6.09
N ARG A 135 2.62 9.49 -4.98
CA ARG A 135 2.68 8.37 -4.03
C ARG A 135 1.80 8.65 -2.82
N LEU A 136 1.16 7.59 -2.34
CA LEU A 136 0.26 7.58 -1.20
C LEU A 136 0.61 6.40 -0.28
N ASP A 137 0.65 6.65 1.01
CA ASP A 137 1.00 5.65 2.01
C ASP A 137 -0.17 5.39 2.95
N ALA A 138 -0.88 4.29 2.72
CA ALA A 138 -2.07 3.92 3.47
C ALA A 138 -1.77 3.03 4.69
N ARG A 139 -0.52 3.02 5.18
CA ARG A 139 -0.13 2.20 6.35
C ARG A 139 -1.00 2.47 7.56
N GLY A 140 -1.40 3.69 7.77
CA GLY A 140 -2.14 4.14 8.96
C GLY A 140 -1.30 5.07 9.82
N ASN A 141 -1.98 6.06 10.43
CA ASN A 141 -1.34 7.05 11.27
C ASN A 141 -1.34 6.61 12.75
N LYS A 142 -0.29 6.98 13.45
CA LYS A 142 -0.11 6.82 14.91
C LYS A 142 0.93 7.84 15.40
N GLU A 143 1.24 7.83 16.68
CA GLU A 143 2.34 8.64 17.21
C GLU A 143 3.63 8.37 16.40
N GLY A 144 4.28 9.44 15.93
CA GLY A 144 5.47 9.37 15.08
C GLY A 144 5.22 9.02 13.60
N VAL A 145 3.98 8.71 13.18
CA VAL A 145 3.63 8.38 11.79
C VAL A 145 2.43 9.23 11.35
N ASN A 146 2.64 10.10 10.33
CA ASN A 146 1.64 11.04 9.86
C ASN A 146 1.62 11.13 8.31
N ALA A 147 1.15 10.06 7.66
CA ALA A 147 0.94 10.04 6.22
C ALA A 147 -0.32 10.83 5.83
N GLN A 148 -0.21 11.70 4.81
CA GLN A 148 -1.31 12.56 4.38
C GLN A 148 -1.47 12.56 2.86
N PHE A 149 -2.69 12.79 2.39
CA PHE A 149 -2.94 13.12 0.99
C PHE A 149 -2.46 14.56 0.73
N ASP A 150 -1.51 14.70 -0.18
CA ASP A 150 -1.02 16.01 -0.59
C ASP A 150 -0.57 15.95 -2.06
N LEU A 151 -0.99 16.93 -2.85
CA LEU A 151 -0.66 16.97 -4.27
C LEU A 151 0.71 17.59 -4.54
N GLU A 152 1.21 18.42 -3.65
CA GLU A 152 2.45 19.19 -3.88
C GLU A 152 3.67 18.55 -3.19
N GLN A 153 3.44 17.90 -2.04
CA GLN A 153 4.51 17.31 -1.25
C GLN A 153 4.17 15.87 -0.88
N GLU A 154 5.14 14.98 -0.99
CA GLU A 154 4.97 13.62 -0.47
C GLU A 154 4.94 13.64 1.06
N LYS A 155 3.85 13.12 1.63
CA LYS A 155 3.68 12.94 3.08
C LYS A 155 3.46 11.46 3.37
N LEU A 156 4.51 10.68 3.23
CA LEU A 156 4.54 9.24 3.47
C LEU A 156 4.66 8.95 4.96
N ALA A 157 4.41 7.70 5.35
CA ALA A 157 4.53 7.25 6.73
C ALA A 157 5.97 7.33 7.26
N PHE A 158 6.95 7.11 6.38
CA PHE A 158 8.36 7.06 6.76
C PHE A 158 9.25 7.87 5.79
N PHE A 159 10.20 8.58 6.36
CA PHE A 159 11.31 9.16 5.61
C PHE A 159 12.44 8.14 5.50
N VAL A 160 13.03 8.02 4.32
CA VAL A 160 14.18 7.12 4.10
C VAL A 160 15.45 7.80 4.59
N ARG A 161 16.13 7.17 5.53
CA ARG A 161 17.40 7.60 6.13
C ARG A 161 18.55 6.87 5.44
N SER A 162 19.05 7.46 4.35
CA SER A 162 20.08 6.82 3.52
C SER A 162 21.42 6.62 4.26
N ASP A 163 21.70 7.45 5.26
CA ASP A 163 22.85 7.32 6.15
C ASP A 163 22.80 6.07 7.04
N LEU A 164 21.59 5.52 7.26
CA LEU A 164 21.38 4.24 7.96
C LEU A 164 21.23 3.05 7.00
N GLY A 165 21.50 3.22 5.71
CA GLY A 165 21.35 2.17 4.71
C GLY A 165 19.91 1.89 4.29
N GLU A 166 18.97 2.76 4.63
CA GLU A 166 17.60 2.68 4.12
C GLU A 166 17.53 3.06 2.64
N VAL A 167 16.61 2.45 1.91
CA VAL A 167 16.49 2.63 0.46
C VAL A 167 15.03 2.86 0.08
N ASP A 168 14.79 3.90 -0.72
CA ASP A 168 13.57 4.02 -1.50
C ASP A 168 13.87 3.52 -2.92
N TYR A 169 13.23 2.45 -3.35
CA TYR A 169 13.51 1.86 -4.67
C TYR A 169 13.08 2.76 -5.83
N GLY A 170 12.09 3.63 -5.61
CA GLY A 170 11.63 4.58 -6.61
C GLY A 170 10.96 3.96 -7.84
N ILE A 171 10.66 2.67 -7.81
CA ILE A 171 10.04 1.92 -8.91
C ILE A 171 8.57 1.68 -8.56
N VAL A 172 7.71 1.83 -9.57
CA VAL A 172 6.28 1.51 -9.50
C VAL A 172 6.03 0.18 -10.20
N TYR A 173 5.51 -0.79 -9.48
CA TYR A 173 5.20 -2.13 -9.97
C TYR A 173 3.68 -2.31 -10.12
N ALA A 174 3.22 -2.91 -11.21
CA ALA A 174 1.80 -3.22 -11.38
C ALA A 174 1.33 -4.32 -10.41
N ASN A 175 2.19 -5.27 -10.07
CA ASN A 175 1.87 -6.37 -9.15
C ASN A 175 2.72 -6.31 -7.89
N PRO A 176 2.22 -6.82 -6.76
CA PRO A 176 3.02 -6.92 -5.55
C PRO A 176 4.18 -7.90 -5.72
N SER A 177 5.26 -7.69 -4.95
CA SER A 177 6.42 -8.60 -4.93
C SER A 177 5.97 -10.02 -4.54
N GLU A 178 6.34 -11.00 -5.36
CA GLU A 178 6.04 -12.41 -5.11
C GLU A 178 6.62 -12.87 -3.78
N LYS A 179 7.86 -12.46 -3.46
CA LYS A 179 8.52 -12.77 -2.21
C LYS A 179 7.73 -12.30 -0.99
N LEU A 180 7.23 -11.06 -1.01
CA LEU A 180 6.43 -10.53 0.09
C LEU A 180 5.09 -11.25 0.22
N MET A 181 4.46 -11.58 -0.91
CA MET A 181 3.21 -12.32 -0.91
C MET A 181 3.40 -13.76 -0.43
N GLN A 182 4.52 -14.39 -0.76
CA GLN A 182 4.87 -15.71 -0.26
C GLN A 182 5.00 -15.70 1.27
N VAL A 183 5.65 -14.70 1.85
CA VAL A 183 5.72 -14.56 3.33
C VAL A 183 4.33 -14.48 3.95
N LEU A 184 3.38 -13.75 3.34
CA LEU A 184 1.99 -13.72 3.81
C LEU A 184 1.30 -15.09 3.66
N GLU A 185 1.60 -15.84 2.60
CA GLU A 185 1.01 -17.17 2.37
C GLU A 185 1.50 -18.23 3.37
N GLU A 186 2.76 -18.16 3.77
CA GLU A 186 3.41 -19.13 4.64
C GLU A 186 3.13 -18.90 6.12
N ASN A 187 2.58 -17.76 6.49
CA ASN A 187 2.33 -17.41 7.89
C ASN A 187 0.84 -17.39 8.23
N THR A 188 0.52 -17.79 9.45
CA THR A 188 -0.84 -17.80 10.02
C THR A 188 -1.00 -16.87 11.22
N ASP A 189 0.10 -16.32 11.74
CA ASP A 189 0.13 -15.36 12.84
C ASP A 189 0.93 -14.11 12.41
N ALA A 190 0.24 -12.97 12.25
CA ALA A 190 0.84 -11.73 11.77
C ALA A 190 1.86 -11.16 12.76
N LEU A 191 1.69 -11.37 14.06
CA LEU A 191 2.64 -10.86 15.06
C LEU A 191 3.93 -11.70 15.07
N TYR A 192 3.80 -13.02 14.96
CA TYR A 192 4.95 -13.89 14.81
C TYR A 192 5.72 -13.56 13.52
N MET A 193 5.00 -13.45 12.41
CA MET A 193 5.56 -13.07 11.11
C MET A 193 6.32 -11.74 11.18
N TYR A 194 5.74 -10.74 11.84
CA TYR A 194 6.34 -9.42 11.99
C TYR A 194 7.67 -9.45 12.75
N LEU A 195 7.76 -10.30 13.76
CA LEU A 195 8.97 -10.43 14.59
C LEU A 195 10.06 -11.31 13.97
N ASN A 196 9.69 -12.27 13.09
CA ASN A 196 10.60 -13.36 12.73
C ASN A 196 10.77 -13.57 11.22
N CYS A 197 9.85 -13.10 10.39
CA CYS A 197 9.79 -13.49 8.96
C CYS A 197 9.82 -12.32 7.99
N LEU A 198 10.01 -11.08 8.46
CA LEU A 198 10.06 -9.94 7.54
C LEU A 198 11.33 -9.98 6.68
N PRO A 199 11.21 -9.97 5.35
CA PRO A 199 12.37 -9.92 4.47
C PRO A 199 12.95 -8.50 4.41
N ASP A 200 14.23 -8.42 4.15
CA ASP A 200 14.99 -7.18 3.99
C ASP A 200 15.14 -6.75 2.51
N SER A 201 14.59 -7.52 1.57
CA SER A 201 14.60 -7.22 0.14
C SER A 201 13.33 -7.70 -0.55
N ILE A 202 13.01 -7.10 -1.70
CA ILE A 202 11.85 -7.47 -2.54
C ILE A 202 12.19 -8.53 -3.61
N PHE A 203 13.48 -8.93 -3.70
CA PHE A 203 14.00 -9.90 -4.68
C PHE A 203 14.45 -11.19 -4.00
#